data_d8458a2eecfeec1b58b3ed56d79f0604
#
_entry.id   d8458a2eecfeec1b58b3ed56d79f0604
#
_cell.length_a   1.000
_cell.length_b   1.000
_cell.length_c   1.000
_cell.angle_alpha   90.00
_cell.angle_beta   90.00
_cell.angle_gamma   90.00
#
_symmetry.space_group_name_H-M   'P 1'
#
loop_
_entity.id
_entity.type
_entity.pdbx_description
1 polymer ?
#
loop_
_entity_poly.entity_id
_entity_poly.type
_entity_poly.pdbx_seq_one_letter_code
_entity_poly.pdbx_strand_id
1 'polypeptide(L)'
;MDQDLITLPLEGLTEDSIIKVIGVGGGGCNAVNYMHRQGLKDVSFLVCNTDRQVLLKSSVPNKLQLGPGLGAGGDPETARQYADESRDHIREALNDGTQMLFITAGMGGGTGTGASSVVAEVAQEMGILTVGIVTIPFAFEGKRKIVKAMTGVARLAKHVDALLIINNEKLKQIYPELNLLNAFSKSDDVVANAARAIAEIITVPGYINTDFADVRNTLRKGGVAIMNVGRASGENRITNAINDALNSPLVNTNDVHGAERILLQFYCSTEHAIVMEEIDQINEFVQEVGDDIEVQWGASIDESLGEDVRVTIIATGYKVDGLPTEDEEAINEAIDSNYPPQVDSPMEDEKEQIIDLSDTLFDKGVVLSKQPREYANSTSADDVVITIDEEESKEPEQPAHKPFDWIRRK
;
A
#
# COMPACT_ATOMS: atom_id res chain seq x y z
N MET A 1 16.55 11.42 -33.30
CA MET A 1 15.40 10.52 -33.41
C MET A 1 14.57 10.80 -32.19
N ASP A 2 13.60 11.68 -32.35
CA ASP A 2 12.65 12.04 -31.30
C ASP A 2 11.83 10.78 -31.00
N GLN A 3 12.07 10.18 -29.83
CA GLN A 3 11.16 9.16 -29.31
C GLN A 3 9.95 9.89 -28.80
N ASP A 4 8.82 9.74 -29.50
CA ASP A 4 7.51 10.22 -29.10
C ASP A 4 7.19 9.74 -27.68
N LEU A 5 7.55 10.58 -26.71
CA LEU A 5 7.01 10.51 -25.35
C LEU A 5 5.52 10.80 -25.49
N ILE A 6 4.69 9.76 -25.33
CA ILE A 6 3.24 9.93 -25.36
C ILE A 6 2.84 10.69 -24.10
N THR A 7 2.81 11.99 -24.18
CA THR A 7 1.97 12.83 -23.33
C THR A 7 0.57 12.68 -23.90
N LEU A 8 -0.24 11.83 -23.29
CA LEU A 8 -1.65 11.79 -23.61
C LEU A 8 -2.29 13.12 -23.15
N PRO A 9 -3.19 13.72 -23.94
CA PRO A 9 -3.80 15.00 -23.60
C PRO A 9 -4.45 14.91 -22.21
N LEU A 10 -4.24 15.95 -21.42
CA LEU A 10 -4.86 16.19 -20.11
C LEU A 10 -6.35 16.53 -20.30
N GLU A 11 -7.12 15.67 -20.96
CA GLU A 11 -8.57 15.82 -21.11
C GLU A 11 -9.27 15.18 -19.91
N GLY A 12 -9.85 15.97 -19.06
CA GLY A 12 -10.71 15.53 -17.95
C GLY A 12 -10.25 15.93 -16.55
N LEU A 13 -9.53 17.03 -16.43
CA LEU A 13 -9.37 17.69 -15.14
C LEU A 13 -10.76 18.19 -14.71
N THR A 14 -11.28 17.70 -13.60
CA THR A 14 -12.29 18.45 -12.84
C THR A 14 -11.57 19.72 -12.40
N GLU A 15 -11.97 20.86 -12.93
CA GLU A 15 -11.24 22.13 -12.96
C GLU A 15 -10.87 22.72 -11.59
N ASP A 16 -11.19 22.09 -10.45
CA ASP A 16 -11.08 22.74 -9.14
C ASP A 16 -10.49 21.88 -8.00
N SER A 17 -9.92 20.70 -8.25
CA SER A 17 -9.38 19.91 -7.15
C SER A 17 -7.97 20.35 -6.75
N ILE A 18 -7.82 20.88 -5.53
CA ILE A 18 -6.52 21.23 -4.95
C ILE A 18 -5.72 20.01 -4.48
N ILE A 19 -6.35 18.82 -4.46
CA ILE A 19 -5.76 17.55 -4.00
C ILE A 19 -5.51 16.64 -5.18
N LYS A 20 -4.29 16.12 -5.27
CA LYS A 20 -3.91 15.12 -6.27
C LYS A 20 -3.36 13.86 -5.62
N VAL A 21 -3.71 12.70 -6.15
CA VAL A 21 -3.12 11.40 -5.79
C VAL A 21 -2.33 10.87 -6.95
N ILE A 22 -1.03 10.67 -6.76
CA ILE A 22 -0.15 10.04 -7.73
C ILE A 22 0.22 8.64 -7.30
N GLY A 23 -0.03 7.65 -8.17
CA GLY A 23 0.42 6.27 -7.98
C GLY A 23 1.73 6.01 -8.69
N VAL A 24 2.80 5.71 -7.96
CA VAL A 24 4.14 5.48 -8.50
C VAL A 24 4.47 4.00 -8.50
N GLY A 25 4.79 3.45 -9.68
CA GLY A 25 5.09 2.04 -9.87
C GLY A 25 3.85 1.12 -9.82
N GLY A 26 4.05 -0.19 -9.86
CA GLY A 26 2.94 -1.15 -9.95
C GLY A 26 1.96 -1.07 -8.78
N GLY A 27 2.46 -1.15 -7.54
CA GLY A 27 1.63 -1.08 -6.33
C GLY A 27 0.90 0.26 -6.21
N GLY A 28 1.61 1.39 -6.39
CA GLY A 28 0.99 2.72 -6.37
C GLY A 28 -0.09 2.89 -7.45
N CYS A 29 0.18 2.43 -8.68
CA CYS A 29 -0.83 2.44 -9.75
C CYS A 29 -2.07 1.60 -9.40
N ASN A 30 -1.90 0.45 -8.74
CA ASN A 30 -3.02 -0.39 -8.32
C ASN A 30 -3.88 0.32 -7.27
N ALA A 31 -3.26 0.91 -6.25
CA ALA A 31 -3.96 1.68 -5.21
C ALA A 31 -4.75 2.85 -5.82
N VAL A 32 -4.15 3.62 -6.74
CA VAL A 32 -4.84 4.75 -7.40
C VAL A 32 -5.95 4.26 -8.34
N ASN A 33 -5.75 3.17 -9.09
CA ASN A 33 -6.82 2.56 -9.85
C ASN A 33 -7.99 2.10 -8.96
N TYR A 34 -7.69 1.59 -7.77
CA TYR A 34 -8.71 1.20 -6.80
C TYR A 34 -9.49 2.43 -6.31
N MET A 35 -8.80 3.51 -5.89
CA MET A 35 -9.44 4.78 -5.46
C MET A 35 -10.32 5.37 -6.55
N HIS A 36 -9.83 5.39 -7.80
CA HIS A 36 -10.57 5.90 -8.95
C HIS A 36 -11.86 5.10 -9.19
N ARG A 37 -11.80 3.75 -9.10
CA ARG A 37 -13.00 2.90 -9.22
C ARG A 37 -14.00 3.08 -8.08
N GLN A 38 -13.51 3.40 -6.88
CA GLN A 38 -14.35 3.70 -5.72
C GLN A 38 -15.01 5.08 -5.79
N GLY A 39 -14.66 5.88 -6.81
CA GLY A 39 -15.28 7.18 -7.04
C GLY A 39 -14.96 8.20 -5.94
N LEU A 40 -13.74 8.21 -5.42
CA LEU A 40 -13.29 9.25 -4.49
C LEU A 40 -13.42 10.61 -5.16
N LYS A 41 -14.22 11.50 -4.55
CA LYS A 41 -14.58 12.81 -5.09
C LYS A 41 -13.56 13.88 -4.68
N ASP A 42 -13.58 14.98 -5.38
CA ASP A 42 -12.79 16.19 -5.09
C ASP A 42 -11.28 15.95 -5.04
N VAL A 43 -10.81 14.91 -5.75
CA VAL A 43 -9.42 14.50 -5.87
C VAL A 43 -9.09 14.20 -7.32
N SER A 44 -7.98 14.73 -7.84
CA SER A 44 -7.46 14.37 -9.15
C SER A 44 -6.49 13.20 -9.04
N PHE A 45 -6.45 12.34 -10.08
CA PHE A 45 -5.63 11.13 -10.10
C PHE A 45 -4.60 11.16 -11.22
N LEU A 46 -3.39 10.66 -10.91
CA LEU A 46 -2.31 10.48 -11.85
C LEU A 46 -1.63 9.13 -11.58
N VAL A 47 -1.35 8.34 -12.62
CA VAL A 47 -0.53 7.14 -12.49
C VAL A 47 0.80 7.32 -13.19
N CYS A 48 1.88 6.93 -12.51
CA CYS A 48 3.25 7.14 -12.95
C CYS A 48 4.02 5.81 -12.92
N ASN A 49 4.62 5.40 -14.04
CA ASN A 49 5.33 4.13 -14.11
C ASN A 49 6.44 4.14 -15.18
N THR A 50 7.46 3.31 -14.97
CA THR A 50 8.48 2.97 -15.99
C THR A 50 8.00 1.90 -16.97
N ASP A 51 6.91 1.18 -16.66
CA ASP A 51 6.31 0.16 -17.51
C ASP A 51 5.06 0.71 -18.22
N ARG A 52 5.19 0.87 -19.55
CA ARG A 52 4.10 1.37 -20.41
C ARG A 52 2.87 0.46 -20.40
N GLN A 53 3.04 -0.86 -20.27
CA GLN A 53 1.90 -1.78 -20.29
C GLN A 53 1.00 -1.61 -19.05
N VAL A 54 1.60 -1.33 -17.89
CA VAL A 54 0.85 -1.01 -16.67
C VAL A 54 0.02 0.26 -16.86
N LEU A 55 0.61 1.30 -17.45
CA LEU A 55 -0.09 2.56 -17.73
C LEU A 55 -1.24 2.37 -18.70
N LEU A 56 -1.05 1.59 -19.78
CA LEU A 56 -2.10 1.33 -20.76
C LEU A 56 -3.30 0.59 -20.16
N LYS A 57 -3.08 -0.30 -19.18
CA LYS A 57 -4.15 -1.05 -18.50
C LYS A 57 -4.86 -0.24 -17.41
N SER A 58 -4.31 0.88 -17.00
CA SER A 58 -4.89 1.72 -15.96
C SER A 58 -6.21 2.36 -16.44
N SER A 59 -7.21 2.38 -15.54
CA SER A 59 -8.48 3.09 -15.76
C SER A 59 -8.37 4.61 -15.51
N VAL A 60 -7.28 5.06 -14.88
CA VAL A 60 -7.02 6.47 -14.63
C VAL A 60 -6.62 7.15 -15.94
N PRO A 61 -7.27 8.27 -16.32
CA PRO A 61 -7.00 8.96 -17.58
C PRO A 61 -5.60 9.57 -17.62
N ASN A 62 -5.17 10.23 -16.54
CA ASN A 62 -3.88 10.91 -16.47
C ASN A 62 -2.75 9.92 -16.20
N LYS A 63 -1.79 9.85 -17.11
CA LYS A 63 -0.71 8.85 -17.09
C LYS A 63 0.61 9.51 -17.41
N LEU A 64 1.62 9.22 -16.60
CA LEU A 64 2.99 9.70 -16.79
C LEU A 64 3.93 8.51 -16.95
N GLN A 65 4.53 8.39 -18.11
CA GLN A 65 5.57 7.38 -18.38
C GLN A 65 6.93 7.93 -17.99
N LEU A 66 7.71 7.15 -17.24
CA LEU A 66 9.10 7.45 -16.91
C LEU A 66 10.03 6.61 -17.77
N GLY A 67 10.99 7.28 -18.43
CA GLY A 67 11.96 6.61 -19.29
C GLY A 67 11.33 5.87 -20.49
N PRO A 68 11.98 4.81 -21.02
CA PRO A 68 11.63 4.18 -22.29
C PRO A 68 10.38 3.31 -22.27
N GLY A 69 9.74 3.11 -21.11
CA GLY A 69 8.50 2.32 -20.99
C GLY A 69 8.70 0.80 -20.89
N LEU A 70 9.93 0.33 -20.71
CA LEU A 70 10.29 -1.10 -20.61
C LEU A 70 10.36 -1.63 -19.18
N GLY A 71 10.03 -0.80 -18.18
CA GLY A 71 10.20 -1.10 -16.77
C GLY A 71 11.62 -0.81 -16.28
N ALA A 72 11.83 -0.89 -14.97
CA ALA A 72 13.11 -0.67 -14.30
C ALA A 72 13.82 -1.98 -13.88
N GLY A 73 13.33 -3.15 -14.31
CA GLY A 73 13.96 -4.45 -14.01
C GLY A 73 14.05 -4.77 -12.50
N GLY A 74 13.22 -4.15 -11.65
CA GLY A 74 13.28 -4.31 -10.20
C GLY A 74 14.45 -3.54 -9.54
N ASP A 75 15.14 -2.66 -10.30
CA ASP A 75 16.23 -1.83 -9.80
C ASP A 75 15.75 -0.40 -9.47
N PRO A 76 15.84 0.04 -8.18
CA PRO A 76 15.44 1.38 -7.78
C PRO A 76 16.30 2.50 -8.39
N GLU A 77 17.59 2.28 -8.59
CA GLU A 77 18.48 3.32 -9.13
C GLU A 77 18.16 3.61 -10.60
N THR A 78 17.90 2.57 -11.41
CA THR A 78 17.41 2.74 -12.79
C THR A 78 16.08 3.50 -12.81
N ALA A 79 15.13 3.19 -11.91
CA ALA A 79 13.87 3.90 -11.85
C ALA A 79 14.03 5.35 -11.41
N ARG A 80 14.95 5.62 -10.49
CA ARG A 80 15.29 6.96 -10.04
C ARG A 80 15.87 7.78 -11.18
N GLN A 81 16.82 7.22 -11.93
CA GLN A 81 17.39 7.90 -13.09
C GLN A 81 16.31 8.28 -14.11
N TYR A 82 15.40 7.36 -14.46
CA TYR A 82 14.30 7.65 -15.37
C TYR A 82 13.37 8.75 -14.86
N ALA A 83 13.13 8.80 -13.54
CA ALA A 83 12.36 9.85 -12.94
C ALA A 83 13.10 11.20 -12.97
N ASP A 84 14.41 11.22 -12.69
CA ASP A 84 15.25 12.41 -12.78
C ASP A 84 15.28 12.97 -14.22
N GLU A 85 15.39 12.12 -15.22
CA GLU A 85 15.31 12.51 -16.63
C GLU A 85 13.91 13.06 -17.02
N SER A 86 12.88 12.73 -16.23
CA SER A 86 11.48 13.13 -16.46
C SER A 86 11.01 14.27 -15.55
N ARG A 87 11.90 14.96 -14.80
CA ARG A 87 11.53 15.99 -13.80
C ARG A 87 10.62 17.09 -14.37
N ASP A 88 10.88 17.53 -15.58
CA ASP A 88 10.08 18.58 -16.21
C ASP A 88 8.65 18.12 -16.50
N HIS A 89 8.47 16.88 -16.94
CA HIS A 89 7.13 16.31 -17.15
C HIS A 89 6.40 16.09 -15.82
N ILE A 90 7.13 15.69 -14.76
CA ILE A 90 6.54 15.58 -13.40
C ILE A 90 6.07 16.96 -12.95
N ARG A 91 6.90 17.99 -13.13
CA ARG A 91 6.56 19.38 -12.76
C ARG A 91 5.34 19.87 -13.55
N GLU A 92 5.28 19.63 -14.84
CA GLU A 92 4.15 19.98 -15.70
C GLU A 92 2.85 19.30 -15.22
N ALA A 93 2.91 18.00 -14.89
CA ALA A 93 1.76 17.23 -14.41
C ALA A 93 1.25 17.67 -13.02
N LEU A 94 2.08 18.36 -12.24
CA LEU A 94 1.73 18.91 -10.93
C LEU A 94 1.36 20.39 -10.97
N ASN A 95 1.58 21.09 -12.10
CA ASN A 95 1.37 22.54 -12.25
C ASN A 95 -0.05 22.87 -12.74
N ASP A 96 -1.05 22.26 -12.12
CA ASP A 96 -2.46 22.44 -12.46
C ASP A 96 -3.31 22.99 -11.31
N GLY A 97 -2.68 23.70 -10.37
CA GLY A 97 -3.35 24.21 -9.17
C GLY A 97 -3.29 23.27 -7.97
N THR A 98 -2.60 22.15 -8.08
CA THR A 98 -2.40 21.20 -6.97
C THR A 98 -1.71 21.87 -5.79
N GLN A 99 -2.35 21.85 -4.61
CA GLN A 99 -1.79 22.35 -3.35
C GLN A 99 -1.39 21.23 -2.39
N MET A 100 -1.98 20.04 -2.56
CA MET A 100 -1.66 18.85 -1.79
C MET A 100 -1.47 17.64 -2.71
N LEU A 101 -0.41 16.89 -2.48
CA LEU A 101 -0.07 15.70 -3.23
C LEU A 101 0.04 14.49 -2.31
N PHE A 102 -0.75 13.47 -2.59
CA PHE A 102 -0.52 12.12 -2.04
C PHE A 102 0.32 11.31 -3.01
N ILE A 103 1.44 10.79 -2.54
CA ILE A 103 2.30 9.87 -3.28
C ILE A 103 2.08 8.47 -2.74
N THR A 104 1.45 7.60 -3.55
CA THR A 104 1.28 6.19 -3.18
C THR A 104 2.27 5.33 -3.92
N ALA A 105 2.97 4.46 -3.19
CA ALA A 105 3.95 3.55 -3.77
C ALA A 105 4.06 2.24 -2.99
N GLY A 106 4.12 1.12 -3.70
CA GLY A 106 4.59 -0.14 -3.12
C GLY A 106 6.11 -0.18 -3.12
N MET A 107 6.71 -0.20 -1.93
CA MET A 107 8.17 -0.26 -1.77
C MET A 107 8.71 -1.68 -1.99
N GLY A 108 10.00 -1.79 -2.30
CA GLY A 108 10.70 -3.07 -2.53
C GLY A 108 10.82 -3.48 -4.01
N GLY A 109 10.03 -2.84 -4.90
CA GLY A 109 10.21 -2.94 -6.36
C GLY A 109 11.23 -1.92 -6.90
N GLY A 110 11.32 -1.79 -8.22
CA GLY A 110 12.15 -0.77 -8.88
C GLY A 110 11.47 0.60 -8.85
N THR A 111 10.36 0.74 -9.59
CA THR A 111 9.73 2.05 -9.87
C THR A 111 9.21 2.73 -8.61
N GLY A 112 8.39 2.04 -7.80
CA GLY A 112 7.84 2.63 -6.58
C GLY A 112 8.93 3.09 -5.61
N THR A 113 9.98 2.27 -5.43
CA THR A 113 11.09 2.55 -4.51
C THR A 113 11.98 3.69 -4.99
N GLY A 114 12.31 3.72 -6.29
CA GLY A 114 13.27 4.68 -6.83
C GLY A 114 12.64 6.00 -7.25
N ALA A 115 11.52 5.97 -7.98
CA ALA A 115 10.94 7.16 -8.59
C ALA A 115 10.10 8.00 -7.62
N SER A 116 9.54 7.42 -6.54
CA SER A 116 8.69 8.14 -5.59
C SER A 116 9.41 9.30 -4.90
N SER A 117 10.69 9.11 -4.56
CA SER A 117 11.51 10.16 -3.95
C SER A 117 11.73 11.35 -4.89
N VAL A 118 11.92 11.11 -6.19
CA VAL A 118 12.10 12.17 -7.20
C VAL A 118 10.78 12.94 -7.40
N VAL A 119 9.65 12.24 -7.45
CA VAL A 119 8.32 12.90 -7.50
C VAL A 119 8.10 13.77 -6.28
N ALA A 120 8.46 13.30 -5.09
CA ALA A 120 8.35 14.06 -3.85
C ALA A 120 9.27 15.28 -3.84
N GLU A 121 10.51 15.14 -4.32
CA GLU A 121 11.46 16.24 -4.43
C GLU A 121 10.94 17.35 -5.35
N VAL A 122 10.39 16.99 -6.53
CA VAL A 122 9.77 17.97 -7.44
C VAL A 122 8.58 18.67 -6.79
N ALA A 123 7.72 17.93 -6.08
CA ALA A 123 6.58 18.51 -5.37
C ALA A 123 7.03 19.46 -4.24
N GLN A 124 8.07 19.08 -3.49
CA GLN A 124 8.69 19.92 -2.46
C GLN A 124 9.25 21.23 -3.04
N GLU A 125 9.97 21.17 -4.19
CA GLU A 125 10.47 22.36 -4.90
C GLU A 125 9.33 23.29 -5.33
N MET A 126 8.17 22.74 -5.66
CA MET A 126 6.97 23.51 -6.03
C MET A 126 6.20 24.04 -4.81
N GLY A 127 6.59 23.70 -3.58
CA GLY A 127 5.93 24.10 -2.34
C GLY A 127 4.59 23.41 -2.08
N ILE A 128 4.31 22.30 -2.75
CA ILE A 128 3.11 21.49 -2.60
C ILE A 128 3.22 20.69 -1.29
N LEU A 129 2.15 20.69 -0.47
CA LEU A 129 2.08 19.84 0.71
C LEU A 129 2.09 18.36 0.26
N THR A 130 3.13 17.62 0.64
CA THR A 130 3.35 16.28 0.11
C THR A 130 3.24 15.22 1.20
N VAL A 131 2.35 14.26 1.01
CA VAL A 131 2.13 13.13 1.92
C VAL A 131 2.45 11.82 1.20
N GLY A 132 3.41 11.08 1.73
CA GLY A 132 3.72 9.72 1.28
C GLY A 132 2.80 8.69 1.96
N ILE A 133 2.18 7.80 1.20
CA ILE A 133 1.44 6.64 1.72
C ILE A 133 2.02 5.40 1.06
N VAL A 134 2.87 4.68 1.77
CA VAL A 134 3.66 3.60 1.18
C VAL A 134 3.44 2.27 1.87
N THR A 135 3.58 1.19 1.12
CA THR A 135 3.47 -0.16 1.66
C THR A 135 4.83 -0.84 1.69
N ILE A 136 5.13 -1.55 2.80
CA ILE A 136 6.29 -2.41 2.94
C ILE A 136 5.86 -3.84 2.58
N PRO A 137 6.70 -4.59 1.80
CA PRO A 137 6.38 -5.93 1.35
C PRO A 137 6.08 -6.92 2.49
N PHE A 138 5.35 -7.98 2.17
CA PHE A 138 5.22 -9.14 3.04
C PHE A 138 6.57 -9.85 3.25
N ALA A 139 6.75 -10.53 4.39
CA ALA A 139 7.97 -11.29 4.70
C ALA A 139 8.29 -12.36 3.65
N PHE A 140 7.27 -13.04 3.11
CA PHE A 140 7.44 -14.07 2.08
C PHE A 140 7.97 -13.54 0.73
N GLU A 141 7.91 -12.22 0.50
CA GLU A 141 8.48 -11.60 -0.70
C GLU A 141 10.02 -11.52 -0.67
N GLY A 142 10.61 -11.78 0.49
CA GLY A 142 12.03 -11.98 0.71
C GLY A 142 12.78 -10.75 1.23
N LYS A 143 13.80 -11.02 2.08
CA LYS A 143 14.60 -10.00 2.79
C LYS A 143 15.16 -8.91 1.87
N ARG A 144 15.61 -9.27 0.66
CA ARG A 144 16.16 -8.29 -0.32
C ARG A 144 15.14 -7.23 -0.73
N LYS A 145 13.86 -7.60 -0.88
CA LYS A 145 12.79 -6.63 -1.19
C LYS A 145 12.52 -5.72 0.01
N ILE A 146 12.56 -6.26 1.21
CA ILE A 146 12.33 -5.50 2.44
C ILE A 146 13.46 -4.47 2.63
N VAL A 147 14.73 -4.87 2.45
CA VAL A 147 15.88 -3.94 2.49
C VAL A 147 15.70 -2.81 1.47
N LYS A 148 15.37 -3.13 0.21
CA LYS A 148 15.08 -2.12 -0.81
C LYS A 148 13.94 -1.20 -0.40
N ALA A 149 12.87 -1.76 0.20
CA ALA A 149 11.74 -0.99 0.67
C ALA A 149 12.14 0.02 1.75
N MET A 150 12.89 -0.41 2.75
CA MET A 150 13.34 0.45 3.84
C MET A 150 14.27 1.56 3.37
N THR A 151 15.21 1.27 2.45
CA THR A 151 16.04 2.29 1.80
C THR A 151 15.19 3.30 1.01
N GLY A 152 14.17 2.84 0.29
CA GLY A 152 13.25 3.72 -0.44
C GLY A 152 12.42 4.60 0.47
N VAL A 153 11.92 4.05 1.58
CA VAL A 153 11.20 4.78 2.63
C VAL A 153 12.09 5.89 3.21
N ALA A 154 13.34 5.57 3.57
CA ALA A 154 14.30 6.54 4.11
C ALA A 154 14.60 7.70 3.13
N ARG A 155 14.68 7.40 1.81
CA ARG A 155 14.86 8.43 0.79
C ARG A 155 13.62 9.29 0.61
N LEU A 156 12.45 8.67 0.54
CA LEU A 156 11.18 9.38 0.37
C LEU A 156 10.90 10.31 1.55
N ALA A 157 11.18 9.86 2.79
CA ALA A 157 10.98 10.63 4.02
C ALA A 157 11.70 11.99 4.04
N LYS A 158 12.78 12.14 3.26
CA LYS A 158 13.54 13.41 3.17
C LYS A 158 12.80 14.50 2.38
N HIS A 159 11.83 14.10 1.53
CA HIS A 159 11.17 14.99 0.56
C HIS A 159 9.65 15.11 0.76
N VAL A 160 9.06 14.35 1.69
CA VAL A 160 7.65 14.46 2.05
C VAL A 160 7.47 15.24 3.36
N ASP A 161 6.33 15.88 3.52
CA ASP A 161 5.96 16.55 4.76
C ASP A 161 5.51 15.56 5.82
N ALA A 162 4.74 14.55 5.41
CA ALA A 162 4.30 13.46 6.27
C ALA A 162 4.41 12.12 5.53
N LEU A 163 4.74 11.05 6.24
CA LEU A 163 4.93 9.72 5.68
C LEU A 163 4.15 8.67 6.49
N LEU A 164 3.13 8.08 5.85
CA LEU A 164 2.40 6.94 6.37
C LEU A 164 3.02 5.65 5.83
N ILE A 165 3.39 4.75 6.72
CA ILE A 165 4.02 3.48 6.37
C ILE A 165 3.08 2.34 6.77
N ILE A 166 2.59 1.61 5.77
CA ILE A 166 1.70 0.47 5.94
C ILE A 166 2.52 -0.82 5.82
N ASN A 167 2.57 -1.60 6.90
CA ASN A 167 3.28 -2.87 6.90
C ASN A 167 2.32 -3.99 6.48
N ASN A 168 2.54 -4.57 5.28
CA ASN A 168 1.70 -5.65 4.77
C ASN A 168 1.74 -6.91 5.66
N GLU A 169 2.83 -7.17 6.39
CA GLU A 169 2.90 -8.32 7.30
C GLU A 169 1.89 -8.21 8.45
N LYS A 170 1.54 -6.99 8.87
CA LYS A 170 0.46 -6.77 9.85
C LYS A 170 -0.90 -7.19 9.30
N LEU A 171 -1.16 -6.98 8.00
CA LEU A 171 -2.40 -7.45 7.36
C LEU A 171 -2.54 -8.97 7.43
N LYS A 172 -1.44 -9.72 7.28
CA LYS A 172 -1.44 -11.17 7.43
C LYS A 172 -1.79 -11.62 8.86
N GLN A 173 -1.36 -10.85 9.87
CA GLN A 173 -1.69 -11.13 11.27
C GLN A 173 -3.18 -10.89 11.59
N ILE A 174 -3.76 -9.82 10.98
CA ILE A 174 -5.16 -9.44 11.20
C ILE A 174 -6.13 -10.32 10.39
N TYR A 175 -5.73 -10.68 9.18
CA TYR A 175 -6.56 -11.40 8.21
C TYR A 175 -5.85 -12.67 7.71
N PRO A 176 -5.58 -13.65 8.59
CA PRO A 176 -4.82 -14.85 8.23
C PRO A 176 -5.55 -15.74 7.20
N GLU A 177 -6.88 -15.58 7.08
CA GLU A 177 -7.72 -16.33 6.15
C GLU A 177 -7.70 -15.79 4.70
N LEU A 178 -7.12 -14.62 4.46
CA LEU A 178 -7.08 -14.05 3.12
C LEU A 178 -6.15 -14.85 2.20
N ASN A 179 -6.65 -15.17 1.01
CA ASN A 179 -5.77 -15.65 -0.06
C ASN A 179 -4.84 -14.52 -0.55
N LEU A 180 -3.79 -14.89 -1.27
CA LEU A 180 -2.75 -13.95 -1.72
C LEU A 180 -3.30 -12.75 -2.52
N LEU A 181 -4.25 -12.98 -3.42
CA LEU A 181 -4.85 -11.91 -4.23
C LEU A 181 -5.64 -10.93 -3.36
N ASN A 182 -6.42 -11.46 -2.42
CA ASN A 182 -7.21 -10.65 -1.49
C ASN A 182 -6.32 -9.90 -0.49
N ALA A 183 -5.18 -10.46 -0.09
CA ALA A 183 -4.22 -9.78 0.77
C ALA A 183 -3.63 -8.53 0.11
N PHE A 184 -3.24 -8.60 -1.17
CA PHE A 184 -2.79 -7.41 -1.91
C PHE A 184 -3.93 -6.41 -2.14
N SER A 185 -5.14 -6.88 -2.48
CA SER A 185 -6.31 -6.00 -2.61
C SER A 185 -6.65 -5.30 -1.29
N LYS A 186 -6.44 -5.99 -0.15
CA LYS A 186 -6.63 -5.39 1.18
C LYS A 186 -5.56 -4.34 1.50
N SER A 187 -4.32 -4.55 1.05
CA SER A 187 -3.27 -3.53 1.12
C SER A 187 -3.65 -2.27 0.33
N ASP A 188 -4.14 -2.45 -0.92
CA ASP A 188 -4.61 -1.32 -1.75
C ASP A 188 -5.82 -0.60 -1.10
N ASP A 189 -6.73 -1.33 -0.44
CA ASP A 189 -7.87 -0.79 0.31
C ASP A 189 -7.40 0.08 1.50
N VAL A 190 -6.41 -0.37 2.26
CA VAL A 190 -5.86 0.40 3.38
C VAL A 190 -5.20 1.70 2.90
N VAL A 191 -4.41 1.64 1.83
CA VAL A 191 -3.81 2.84 1.20
C VAL A 191 -4.89 3.82 0.73
N ALA A 192 -5.96 3.29 0.10
CA ALA A 192 -7.07 4.09 -0.39
C ALA A 192 -7.85 4.75 0.73
N ASN A 193 -8.12 4.01 1.81
CA ASN A 193 -8.82 4.54 2.98
C ASN A 193 -8.00 5.62 3.68
N ALA A 194 -6.67 5.48 3.73
CA ALA A 194 -5.79 6.49 4.28
C ALA A 194 -5.87 7.81 3.47
N ALA A 195 -5.71 7.73 2.15
CA ALA A 195 -5.82 8.90 1.29
C ALA A 195 -7.21 9.53 1.35
N ARG A 196 -8.27 8.70 1.35
CA ARG A 196 -9.66 9.13 1.45
C ARG A 196 -9.92 9.89 2.74
N ALA A 197 -9.52 9.32 3.89
CA ALA A 197 -9.80 9.92 5.19
C ALA A 197 -9.18 11.30 5.34
N ILE A 198 -7.95 11.51 4.84
CA ILE A 198 -7.32 12.83 4.85
C ILE A 198 -8.00 13.78 3.85
N ALA A 199 -8.35 13.30 2.65
CA ALA A 199 -9.03 14.11 1.66
C ALA A 199 -10.43 14.54 2.14
N GLU A 200 -11.20 13.66 2.77
CA GLU A 200 -12.52 13.95 3.32
C GLU A 200 -12.48 15.06 4.38
N ILE A 201 -11.44 15.14 5.21
CA ILE A 201 -11.28 16.22 6.19
C ILE A 201 -11.27 17.60 5.50
N ILE A 202 -10.68 17.68 4.32
CA ILE A 202 -10.51 18.93 3.56
C ILE A 202 -11.74 19.24 2.71
N THR A 203 -12.35 18.19 2.11
CA THR A 203 -13.37 18.36 1.07
C THR A 203 -14.80 18.28 1.57
N VAL A 204 -15.02 17.60 2.73
CA VAL A 204 -16.36 17.49 3.33
C VAL A 204 -16.59 18.65 4.30
N PRO A 205 -17.58 19.53 4.05
CA PRO A 205 -17.88 20.62 4.98
C PRO A 205 -18.26 20.08 6.36
N GLY A 206 -17.55 20.57 7.38
CA GLY A 206 -17.79 20.18 8.76
C GLY A 206 -18.79 21.11 9.48
N TYR A 207 -19.44 20.60 10.52
CA TYR A 207 -20.18 21.41 11.49
C TYR A 207 -19.22 22.20 12.39
N ILE A 208 -18.12 21.57 12.80
CA ILE A 208 -16.92 22.21 13.30
C ILE A 208 -15.87 21.95 12.21
N ASN A 209 -15.57 23.01 11.45
CA ASN A 209 -14.80 22.88 10.24
C ASN A 209 -13.30 22.81 10.56
N THR A 210 -12.64 21.79 10.02
CA THR A 210 -11.19 21.70 9.91
C THR A 210 -10.83 22.14 8.50
N ASP A 211 -10.11 23.23 8.34
CA ASP A 211 -9.77 23.75 7.03
C ASP A 211 -8.44 23.16 6.49
N PHE A 212 -8.13 23.46 5.24
CA PHE A 212 -6.89 23.03 4.62
C PHE A 212 -5.64 23.53 5.36
N ALA A 213 -5.72 24.71 6.01
CA ALA A 213 -4.59 25.26 6.76
C ALA A 213 -4.31 24.43 8.03
N ASP A 214 -5.35 23.94 8.71
CA ASP A 214 -5.23 23.06 9.88
C ASP A 214 -4.57 21.73 9.52
N VAL A 215 -5.05 21.08 8.45
CA VAL A 215 -4.47 19.85 7.92
C VAL A 215 -3.01 20.09 7.51
N ARG A 216 -2.74 21.19 6.82
CA ARG A 216 -1.38 21.55 6.41
C ARG A 216 -0.46 21.78 7.61
N ASN A 217 -0.93 22.45 8.64
CA ASN A 217 -0.15 22.70 9.86
C ASN A 217 0.19 21.41 10.58
N THR A 218 -0.78 20.50 10.68
CA THR A 218 -0.58 19.18 11.30
C THR A 218 0.42 18.33 10.51
N LEU A 219 0.29 18.28 9.17
CA LEU A 219 1.10 17.39 8.33
C LEU A 219 2.46 17.99 7.96
N ARG A 220 2.59 19.32 7.86
CA ARG A 220 3.81 19.98 7.38
C ARG A 220 4.98 19.71 8.30
N LYS A 221 6.07 19.14 7.72
CA LYS A 221 7.26 18.70 8.47
C LYS A 221 6.91 17.74 9.61
N GLY A 222 5.84 16.98 9.44
CA GLY A 222 5.35 16.01 10.42
C GLY A 222 6.16 14.73 10.51
N GLY A 223 7.08 14.49 9.57
CA GLY A 223 7.90 13.26 9.55
C GLY A 223 7.06 12.00 9.41
N VAL A 224 7.26 11.01 10.26
CA VAL A 224 6.37 9.84 10.29
C VAL A 224 5.02 10.24 10.84
N ALA A 225 3.98 9.85 10.12
CA ALA A 225 2.60 10.05 10.51
C ALA A 225 1.93 8.71 10.82
N ILE A 226 1.11 8.70 11.83
CA ILE A 226 0.18 7.62 12.13
C ILE A 226 -1.21 8.10 11.76
N MET A 227 -1.96 7.26 11.07
CA MET A 227 -3.36 7.54 10.77
C MET A 227 -4.19 6.31 11.02
N ASN A 228 -5.23 6.49 11.83
CA ASN A 228 -6.15 5.43 12.19
C ASN A 228 -7.59 5.93 12.09
N VAL A 229 -8.49 4.99 11.85
CA VAL A 229 -9.93 5.21 11.83
C VAL A 229 -10.56 4.23 12.81
N GLY A 230 -11.37 4.75 13.74
CA GLY A 230 -12.14 3.96 14.66
C GLY A 230 -13.63 4.25 14.54
N ARG A 231 -14.45 3.28 14.96
CA ARG A 231 -15.91 3.37 14.89
C ARG A 231 -16.52 2.75 16.14
N ALA A 232 -17.52 3.42 16.71
CA ALA A 232 -18.27 2.88 17.83
C ALA A 232 -19.69 3.43 17.86
N SER A 233 -20.57 2.74 18.59
CA SER A 233 -21.95 3.12 18.83
C SER A 233 -22.32 2.94 20.31
N GLY A 234 -23.47 3.47 20.71
CA GLY A 234 -24.00 3.31 22.05
C GLY A 234 -23.37 4.23 23.09
N GLU A 235 -23.37 3.81 24.35
CA GLU A 235 -22.83 4.56 25.48
C GLU A 235 -21.30 4.73 25.37
N ASN A 236 -20.78 5.94 25.64
CA ASN A 236 -19.36 6.28 25.53
C ASN A 236 -18.78 6.06 24.11
N ARG A 237 -19.60 6.23 23.07
CA ARG A 237 -19.19 5.98 21.68
C ARG A 237 -17.98 6.79 21.22
N ILE A 238 -17.77 8.00 21.74
CA ILE A 238 -16.61 8.83 21.43
C ILE A 238 -15.34 8.17 21.96
N THR A 239 -15.28 7.87 23.26
CA THR A 239 -14.14 7.19 23.89
C THR A 239 -13.88 5.83 23.25
N ASN A 240 -14.94 5.08 22.98
CA ASN A 240 -14.82 3.76 22.34
C ASN A 240 -14.29 3.86 20.89
N ALA A 241 -14.73 4.86 20.12
CA ALA A 241 -14.23 5.08 18.75
C ALA A 241 -12.74 5.51 18.76
N ILE A 242 -12.35 6.39 19.69
CA ILE A 242 -10.94 6.76 19.87
C ILE A 242 -10.11 5.52 20.22
N ASN A 243 -10.54 4.72 21.18
CA ASN A 243 -9.85 3.49 21.56
C ASN A 243 -9.78 2.47 20.41
N ASP A 244 -10.84 2.32 19.61
CA ASP A 244 -10.84 1.45 18.42
C ASP A 244 -9.79 1.93 17.41
N ALA A 245 -9.72 3.25 17.16
CA ALA A 245 -8.68 3.82 16.29
C ALA A 245 -7.27 3.56 16.83
N LEU A 246 -7.02 3.79 18.11
CA LEU A 246 -5.69 3.62 18.73
C LEU A 246 -5.25 2.16 18.78
N ASN A 247 -6.20 1.23 18.94
CA ASN A 247 -5.92 -0.20 18.97
C ASN A 247 -5.82 -0.85 17.58
N SER A 248 -5.85 -0.06 16.51
CA SER A 248 -5.73 -0.60 15.14
C SER A 248 -4.38 -1.28 14.95
N PRO A 249 -4.35 -2.58 14.63
CA PRO A 249 -3.09 -3.34 14.50
C PRO A 249 -2.32 -3.01 13.21
N LEU A 250 -2.87 -2.16 12.33
CA LEU A 250 -2.25 -1.78 11.05
C LEU A 250 -1.03 -0.87 11.22
N VAL A 251 -0.89 -0.25 12.39
CA VAL A 251 0.19 0.71 12.68
C VAL A 251 1.23 0.08 13.60
N ASN A 252 2.50 0.42 13.39
CA ASN A 252 3.61 -0.14 14.18
C ASN A 252 3.63 0.36 15.63
N THR A 253 3.01 1.51 15.90
CA THR A 253 2.93 2.09 17.24
C THR A 253 1.50 2.55 17.51
N ASN A 254 0.93 2.08 18.60
CA ASN A 254 -0.38 2.55 19.11
C ASN A 254 -0.22 3.72 20.09
N ASP A 255 1.00 4.20 20.24
CA ASP A 255 1.33 5.24 21.19
C ASP A 255 1.30 6.62 20.51
N VAL A 256 0.29 7.41 20.86
CA VAL A 256 0.16 8.80 20.40
C VAL A 256 0.94 9.79 21.27
N HIS A 257 1.43 9.37 22.44
CA HIS A 257 2.19 10.25 23.35
C HIS A 257 3.55 10.69 22.80
N GLY A 258 4.05 10.06 21.73
CA GLY A 258 5.24 10.49 21.02
C GLY A 258 5.03 11.52 19.93
N ALA A 259 3.78 11.88 19.65
CA ALA A 259 3.43 12.87 18.64
C ALA A 259 3.64 14.30 19.14
N GLU A 260 3.91 15.23 18.22
CA GLU A 260 3.90 16.68 18.52
C GLU A 260 2.53 17.30 18.18
N ARG A 261 1.83 16.74 17.20
CA ARG A 261 0.55 17.25 16.71
C ARG A 261 -0.43 16.12 16.43
N ILE A 262 -1.68 16.33 16.82
CA ILE A 262 -2.78 15.40 16.58
C ILE A 262 -3.95 16.14 15.95
N LEU A 263 -4.52 15.56 14.92
CA LEU A 263 -5.77 15.98 14.31
C LEU A 263 -6.82 14.88 14.51
N LEU A 264 -7.94 15.25 15.12
CA LEU A 264 -9.10 14.38 15.33
C LEU A 264 -10.23 14.87 14.42
N GLN A 265 -10.78 14.00 13.60
CA GLN A 265 -11.96 14.31 12.81
C GLN A 265 -13.07 13.32 13.14
N PHE A 266 -14.15 13.82 13.72
CA PHE A 266 -15.33 13.05 14.06
C PHE A 266 -16.37 13.14 12.94
N TYR A 267 -17.09 12.04 12.74
CA TYR A 267 -18.22 11.93 11.82
C TYR A 267 -19.39 11.30 12.55
N CYS A 268 -20.56 11.87 12.38
CA CYS A 268 -21.83 11.37 12.95
C CYS A 268 -22.99 11.71 12.01
N SER A 269 -24.15 11.06 12.18
CA SER A 269 -25.36 11.47 11.47
C SER A 269 -26.00 12.70 12.12
N THR A 270 -26.86 13.38 11.38
CA THR A 270 -27.63 14.53 11.93
C THR A 270 -28.57 14.08 13.05
N GLU A 271 -29.18 12.90 12.91
CA GLU A 271 -30.11 12.36 13.91
C GLU A 271 -29.41 12.00 15.21
N HIS A 272 -28.16 11.55 15.14
CA HIS A 272 -27.33 11.18 16.29
C HIS A 272 -26.08 12.06 16.38
N ALA A 273 -26.26 13.38 16.26
CA ALA A 273 -25.18 14.35 16.38
C ALA A 273 -24.49 14.27 17.75
N ILE A 274 -23.21 14.66 17.79
CA ILE A 274 -22.41 14.69 19.03
C ILE A 274 -23.08 15.66 20.01
N VAL A 275 -23.38 15.22 21.22
CA VAL A 275 -24.00 16.02 22.27
C VAL A 275 -22.94 16.65 23.18
N MET A 276 -23.31 17.68 23.93
CA MET A 276 -22.38 18.43 24.80
C MET A 276 -21.68 17.55 25.85
N GLU A 277 -22.35 16.54 26.37
CA GLU A 277 -21.77 15.57 27.30
C GLU A 277 -20.68 14.71 26.65
N GLU A 278 -20.79 14.43 25.35
CA GLU A 278 -19.79 13.67 24.60
C GLU A 278 -18.54 14.50 24.29
N ILE A 279 -18.63 15.86 24.31
CA ILE A 279 -17.48 16.75 24.18
C ILE A 279 -16.54 16.61 25.39
N ASP A 280 -17.07 16.30 26.56
CA ASP A 280 -16.25 16.04 27.74
C ASP A 280 -15.34 14.82 27.54
N GLN A 281 -15.79 13.79 26.81
CA GLN A 281 -14.97 12.64 26.45
C GLN A 281 -13.81 13.02 25.50
N ILE A 282 -14.04 13.96 24.58
CA ILE A 282 -12.95 14.49 23.72
C ILE A 282 -11.94 15.24 24.57
N ASN A 283 -12.42 16.09 25.50
CA ASN A 283 -11.56 16.84 26.41
C ASN A 283 -10.74 15.93 27.34
N GLU A 284 -11.33 14.84 27.83
CA GLU A 284 -10.62 13.83 28.62
C GLU A 284 -9.46 13.23 27.83
N PHE A 285 -9.69 12.84 26.57
CA PHE A 285 -8.64 12.33 25.69
C PHE A 285 -7.54 13.36 25.45
N VAL A 286 -7.90 14.61 25.17
CA VAL A 286 -6.91 15.70 24.96
C VAL A 286 -6.04 15.92 26.20
N GLN A 287 -6.63 15.83 27.42
CA GLN A 287 -5.88 15.92 28.67
C GLN A 287 -4.98 14.71 28.93
N GLU A 288 -5.43 13.50 28.54
CA GLU A 288 -4.68 12.27 28.67
C GLU A 288 -3.42 12.29 27.79
N VAL A 289 -3.53 12.83 26.57
CA VAL A 289 -2.40 12.93 25.62
C VAL A 289 -1.32 13.87 26.15
N GLY A 290 -1.68 14.93 26.87
CA GLY A 290 -0.77 15.85 27.54
C GLY A 290 -0.71 17.25 26.95
N ASP A 291 -0.30 18.23 27.76
CA ASP A 291 -0.29 19.66 27.41
C ASP A 291 0.79 20.04 26.36
N ASP A 292 1.77 19.18 26.13
CA ASP A 292 2.88 19.43 25.20
C ASP A 292 2.50 19.09 23.74
N ILE A 293 1.32 18.49 23.50
CA ILE A 293 0.85 18.05 22.20
C ILE A 293 -0.23 19.01 21.68
N GLU A 294 -0.01 19.55 20.48
CA GLU A 294 -1.02 20.36 19.81
C GLU A 294 -2.14 19.48 19.25
N VAL A 295 -3.34 19.58 19.82
CA VAL A 295 -4.52 18.83 19.37
C VAL A 295 -5.52 19.75 18.69
N GLN A 296 -5.82 19.42 17.43
CA GLN A 296 -6.91 20.04 16.68
C GLN A 296 -8.02 19.04 16.46
N TRP A 297 -9.27 19.48 16.47
CA TRP A 297 -10.38 18.60 16.19
C TRP A 297 -11.50 19.27 15.42
N GLY A 298 -12.23 18.46 14.64
CA GLY A 298 -13.38 18.86 13.88
C GLY A 298 -14.49 17.82 13.90
N ALA A 299 -15.68 18.21 13.44
CA ALA A 299 -16.83 17.32 13.34
C ALA A 299 -17.61 17.59 12.04
N SER A 300 -17.90 16.53 11.30
CA SER A 300 -18.63 16.53 10.03
C SER A 300 -19.82 15.58 10.07
N ILE A 301 -20.78 15.80 9.20
CA ILE A 301 -21.98 14.97 9.09
C ILE A 301 -21.76 13.89 8.01
N ASP A 302 -22.04 12.64 8.39
CA ASP A 302 -22.09 11.47 7.52
C ASP A 302 -23.33 10.65 7.84
N GLU A 303 -24.39 10.84 7.06
CA GLU A 303 -25.69 10.19 7.27
C GLU A 303 -25.64 8.66 7.15
N SER A 304 -24.59 8.11 6.55
CA SER A 304 -24.41 6.66 6.42
C SER A 304 -24.07 5.96 7.74
N LEU A 305 -23.69 6.73 8.77
CA LEU A 305 -23.27 6.20 10.07
C LEU A 305 -24.47 5.80 10.97
N GLY A 306 -25.64 6.40 10.78
CA GLY A 306 -26.78 6.15 11.67
C GLY A 306 -26.45 6.50 13.13
N GLU A 307 -26.48 5.52 14.04
CA GLU A 307 -26.17 5.70 15.46
C GLU A 307 -24.67 5.75 15.77
N ASP A 308 -23.83 5.32 14.82
CA ASP A 308 -22.38 5.21 15.04
C ASP A 308 -21.69 6.58 14.98
N VAL A 309 -20.56 6.66 15.64
CA VAL A 309 -19.55 7.70 15.46
C VAL A 309 -18.30 7.07 14.83
N ARG A 310 -17.73 7.76 13.85
CA ARG A 310 -16.43 7.45 13.27
C ARG A 310 -15.46 8.54 13.63
N VAL A 311 -14.26 8.18 14.10
CA VAL A 311 -13.17 9.11 14.32
C VAL A 311 -12.00 8.76 13.40
N THR A 312 -11.42 9.78 12.79
CA THR A 312 -10.11 9.69 12.12
C THR A 312 -9.09 10.41 12.99
N ILE A 313 -8.04 9.71 13.37
CA ILE A 313 -6.91 10.25 14.15
C ILE A 313 -5.71 10.33 13.23
N ILE A 314 -5.12 11.52 13.12
CA ILE A 314 -3.85 11.74 12.44
C ILE A 314 -2.88 12.29 13.48
N ALA A 315 -1.79 11.57 13.73
CA ALA A 315 -0.76 11.97 14.66
C ALA A 315 0.59 12.10 13.94
N THR A 316 1.30 13.19 14.18
CA THR A 316 2.54 13.54 13.48
C THR A 316 3.59 14.11 14.44
N GLY A 317 4.82 14.28 13.95
CA GLY A 317 5.91 14.82 14.76
C GLY A 317 6.65 13.77 15.57
N TYR A 318 6.45 12.49 15.26
CA TYR A 318 7.23 11.44 15.90
C TYR A 318 8.71 11.64 15.63
N LYS A 319 9.50 11.64 16.69
CA LYS A 319 10.95 11.64 16.57
C LYS A 319 11.39 10.41 15.79
N VAL A 320 12.20 10.64 14.78
CA VAL A 320 12.55 9.68 13.73
C VAL A 320 13.51 8.58 14.23
N ASP A 321 13.55 8.29 15.51
CA ASP A 321 14.42 7.25 16.11
C ASP A 321 14.14 5.81 15.60
N GLY A 322 13.16 5.65 14.71
CA GLY A 322 12.77 4.37 14.12
C GLY A 322 12.67 4.35 12.59
N LEU A 323 12.96 5.45 11.86
CA LEU A 323 13.12 5.36 10.42
C LEU A 323 14.47 4.70 10.11
N PRO A 324 14.48 3.71 9.21
CA PRO A 324 15.74 3.16 8.75
C PRO A 324 16.57 4.29 8.15
N THR A 325 17.78 4.43 8.64
CA THR A 325 18.84 5.19 7.96
C THR A 325 19.18 4.44 6.68
N GLU A 326 19.93 5.06 5.75
CA GLU A 326 20.45 4.32 4.57
C GLU A 326 21.54 3.31 4.99
N ASP A 327 21.83 3.16 6.28
CA ASP A 327 22.77 2.24 6.85
C ASP A 327 22.20 0.82 6.84
N GLU A 328 22.88 -0.09 6.15
CA GLU A 328 22.47 -1.49 6.02
C GLU A 328 22.38 -2.22 7.38
N GLU A 329 23.21 -1.85 8.38
CA GLU A 329 23.16 -2.47 9.70
C GLU A 329 21.89 -2.06 10.44
N ALA A 330 21.55 -0.77 10.46
CA ALA A 330 20.33 -0.26 11.07
C ALA A 330 19.07 -0.80 10.36
N ILE A 331 19.12 -0.94 9.04
CA ILE A 331 18.03 -1.56 8.27
C ILE A 331 17.86 -3.04 8.67
N ASN A 332 18.95 -3.77 8.82
CA ASN A 332 18.90 -5.18 9.22
C ASN A 332 18.34 -5.36 10.63
N GLU A 333 18.71 -4.51 11.59
CA GLU A 333 18.16 -4.52 12.95
C GLU A 333 16.65 -4.20 12.95
N ALA A 334 16.22 -3.21 12.17
CA ALA A 334 14.81 -2.87 12.02
C ALA A 334 14.01 -4.01 11.35
N ILE A 335 14.62 -4.74 10.42
CA ILE A 335 13.98 -5.91 9.79
C ILE A 335 13.86 -7.04 10.82
N ASP A 336 14.90 -7.35 11.55
CA ASP A 336 14.90 -8.46 12.51
C ASP A 336 13.91 -8.21 13.66
N SER A 337 13.65 -6.95 14.02
CA SER A 337 12.64 -6.57 15.03
C SER A 337 11.20 -6.61 14.50
N ASN A 338 10.97 -6.20 13.26
CA ASN A 338 9.62 -6.15 12.66
C ASN A 338 9.22 -7.47 11.94
N TYR A 339 10.19 -8.27 11.55
CA TYR A 339 10.05 -9.56 10.89
C TYR A 339 10.90 -10.60 11.63
N PRO A 340 10.52 -10.97 12.87
CA PRO A 340 11.30 -11.95 13.62
C PRO A 340 11.42 -13.21 12.76
N PRO A 341 12.62 -13.85 12.74
CA PRO A 341 12.79 -15.10 12.03
C PRO A 341 11.68 -16.05 12.52
N GLN A 342 10.94 -16.62 11.59
CA GLN A 342 10.04 -17.72 11.94
C GLN A 342 10.95 -18.74 12.61
N VAL A 343 10.75 -18.93 13.92
CA VAL A 343 11.41 -20.03 14.63
C VAL A 343 10.85 -21.26 13.96
N ASP A 344 11.66 -21.87 13.11
CA ASP A 344 11.37 -23.22 12.63
C ASP A 344 11.09 -24.01 13.91
N SER A 345 9.85 -24.46 14.08
CA SER A 345 9.53 -25.44 15.12
C SER A 345 10.60 -26.49 14.99
N PRO A 346 11.28 -26.91 16.11
CA PRO A 346 12.29 -27.92 15.99
C PRO A 346 11.64 -29.06 15.18
N MET A 347 12.15 -29.30 13.99
CA MET A 347 11.87 -30.56 13.33
C MET A 347 12.34 -31.59 14.35
N GLU A 348 11.39 -32.26 15.00
CA GLU A 348 11.69 -33.53 15.61
C GLU A 348 12.45 -34.31 14.56
N ASP A 349 13.62 -34.83 14.92
CA ASP A 349 14.45 -35.67 14.07
C ASP A 349 13.61 -36.81 13.48
N GLU A 350 12.80 -36.49 12.46
CA GLU A 350 12.37 -37.48 11.49
C GLU A 350 13.66 -37.86 10.76
N LYS A 351 14.24 -38.97 11.21
CA LYS A 351 15.25 -39.70 10.46
C LYS A 351 14.85 -39.64 9.01
N GLU A 352 15.70 -39.04 8.17
CA GLU A 352 15.60 -39.15 6.73
C GLU A 352 15.29 -40.61 6.38
N GLN A 353 14.02 -40.94 6.22
CA GLN A 353 13.62 -42.07 5.46
C GLN A 353 13.96 -41.71 4.02
N ILE A 354 15.16 -42.09 3.59
CA ILE A 354 15.45 -42.20 2.17
C ILE A 354 14.36 -43.12 1.63
N ILE A 355 13.31 -42.54 1.09
CA ILE A 355 12.32 -43.29 0.34
C ILE A 355 13.07 -43.68 -0.92
N ASP A 356 13.48 -44.97 -0.96
CA ASP A 356 14.02 -45.54 -2.17
C ASP A 356 12.88 -45.62 -3.20
N LEU A 357 12.84 -44.59 -4.05
CA LEU A 357 11.84 -44.43 -5.12
C LEU A 357 11.95 -45.55 -6.18
N SER A 358 12.98 -46.40 -6.12
CA SER A 358 13.18 -47.45 -7.09
C SER A 358 12.04 -48.48 -7.07
N ASP A 359 11.56 -48.88 -5.90
CA ASP A 359 10.48 -49.88 -5.79
C ASP A 359 9.10 -49.34 -6.19
N THR A 360 8.88 -47.99 -6.05
CA THR A 360 7.60 -47.39 -6.40
C THR A 360 7.49 -47.05 -7.90
N LEU A 361 8.62 -46.84 -8.58
CA LEU A 361 8.67 -46.53 -10.01
C LEU A 361 8.54 -47.78 -10.89
N PHE A 362 9.04 -48.93 -10.43
CA PHE A 362 8.93 -50.18 -11.19
C PHE A 362 7.49 -50.71 -11.30
N ASP A 363 6.66 -50.43 -10.32
CA ASP A 363 5.25 -50.90 -10.30
C ASP A 363 4.34 -50.09 -11.26
N LYS A 364 4.83 -48.94 -11.79
CA LYS A 364 4.08 -48.03 -12.70
C LYS A 364 4.60 -48.01 -14.15
N GLY A 365 5.48 -48.90 -14.53
CA GLY A 365 5.94 -49.03 -15.92
C GLY A 365 6.81 -47.89 -16.47
N VAL A 366 7.45 -47.11 -15.58
CA VAL A 366 8.32 -45.97 -15.99
C VAL A 366 9.73 -46.49 -16.31
N VAL A 367 10.18 -46.38 -17.54
CA VAL A 367 11.53 -46.74 -17.98
C VAL A 367 12.44 -45.52 -17.96
N LEU A 368 13.49 -45.55 -17.16
CA LEU A 368 14.54 -44.55 -17.15
C LEU A 368 15.55 -44.83 -18.26
N SER A 369 15.62 -44.00 -19.31
CA SER A 369 16.67 -44.06 -20.32
C SER A 369 17.73 -43.00 -20.06
N LYS A 370 19.00 -43.42 -19.91
CA LYS A 370 20.16 -42.54 -19.92
C LYS A 370 20.56 -42.33 -21.37
N GLN A 371 20.38 -41.09 -21.89
CA GLN A 371 21.07 -40.68 -23.12
C GLN A 371 22.22 -39.75 -22.77
N PRO A 372 23.47 -40.08 -23.09
CA PRO A 372 24.58 -39.15 -22.93
C PRO A 372 24.52 -38.11 -24.04
N ARG A 373 24.39 -36.80 -23.68
CA ARG A 373 24.68 -35.71 -24.59
C ARG A 373 26.16 -35.37 -24.48
N GLU A 374 26.93 -35.58 -25.54
CA GLU A 374 28.27 -35.01 -25.71
C GLU A 374 28.13 -33.47 -25.84
N TYR A 375 28.48 -32.76 -24.78
CA TYR A 375 28.88 -31.36 -24.90
C TYR A 375 30.35 -31.24 -24.49
N ALA A 376 31.14 -30.73 -25.41
CA ALA A 376 32.53 -30.42 -25.16
C ALA A 376 32.70 -29.30 -24.14
N ASN A 377 33.51 -29.57 -23.12
CA ASN A 377 34.11 -28.64 -22.14
C ASN A 377 33.21 -27.81 -21.25
N SER A 378 32.82 -28.35 -20.10
CA SER A 378 33.13 -27.81 -18.76
C SER A 378 32.52 -28.69 -17.67
N THR A 379 33.27 -28.84 -16.63
CA THR A 379 33.07 -29.66 -15.42
C THR A 379 31.73 -29.57 -14.78
N SER A 380 31.20 -30.75 -14.42
CA SER A 380 30.34 -31.12 -13.31
C SER A 380 28.83 -31.23 -13.50
N ALA A 381 28.38 -32.36 -13.00
CA ALA A 381 27.02 -32.76 -12.67
C ALA A 381 26.21 -33.45 -13.77
N ASP A 382 25.92 -34.71 -13.51
CA ASP A 382 25.02 -35.56 -14.29
C ASP A 382 23.59 -35.03 -14.27
N ASP A 383 23.12 -34.49 -15.38
CA ASP A 383 21.70 -34.13 -15.55
C ASP A 383 20.89 -35.37 -15.93
N VAL A 384 20.03 -35.81 -15.05
CA VAL A 384 19.03 -36.86 -15.31
C VAL A 384 17.79 -36.22 -15.94
N VAL A 385 17.53 -36.48 -17.21
CA VAL A 385 16.28 -36.08 -17.86
C VAL A 385 15.27 -37.21 -17.75
N ILE A 386 14.16 -36.95 -17.12
CA ILE A 386 13.00 -37.87 -17.02
C ILE A 386 12.06 -37.50 -18.17
N THR A 387 11.91 -38.44 -19.13
CA THR A 387 10.85 -38.37 -20.15
C THR A 387 9.75 -39.33 -19.77
N ILE A 388 8.54 -38.86 -19.72
CA ILE A 388 7.33 -39.65 -19.52
C ILE A 388 6.71 -39.84 -20.90
N ASP A 389 6.73 -41.08 -21.41
CA ASP A 389 5.94 -41.47 -22.60
C ASP A 389 4.52 -41.77 -22.13
N GLU A 390 3.57 -40.90 -22.51
CA GLU A 390 2.14 -41.20 -22.36
C GLU A 390 1.72 -42.25 -23.40
N GLU A 391 1.57 -43.49 -22.99
CA GLU A 391 0.77 -44.46 -23.76
C GLU A 391 -0.71 -44.02 -23.71
N GLU A 392 -1.30 -43.82 -24.89
CA GLU A 392 -2.74 -43.60 -25.07
C GLU A 392 -3.56 -44.69 -24.33
N SER A 393 -4.05 -44.35 -23.15
CA SER A 393 -5.09 -45.17 -22.51
C SER A 393 -6.42 -44.88 -23.20
N LYS A 394 -6.95 -45.89 -23.89
CA LYS A 394 -8.32 -45.87 -24.45
C LYS A 394 -9.31 -45.53 -23.35
N GLU A 395 -10.02 -44.44 -23.53
CA GLU A 395 -11.14 -44.06 -22.65
C GLU A 395 -12.22 -45.16 -22.65
N PRO A 396 -12.79 -45.48 -21.49
CA PRO A 396 -14.03 -46.26 -21.44
C PRO A 396 -15.21 -45.34 -21.81
N GLU A 397 -16.05 -45.81 -22.73
CA GLU A 397 -17.28 -45.17 -23.18
C GLU A 397 -18.14 -44.74 -21.99
N GLN A 398 -18.40 -43.43 -21.87
CA GLN A 398 -19.39 -42.87 -20.94
C GLN A 398 -20.82 -43.01 -21.53
N PRO A 399 -21.81 -43.41 -20.71
CA PRO A 399 -23.20 -43.45 -21.16
C PRO A 399 -23.76 -42.04 -21.32
N ALA A 400 -24.51 -41.81 -22.41
CA ALA A 400 -25.13 -40.58 -22.77
C ALA A 400 -26.02 -40.00 -21.66
N HIS A 401 -25.65 -38.83 -21.12
CA HIS A 401 -26.53 -38.02 -20.32
C HIS A 401 -27.28 -37.02 -21.18
N LYS A 402 -28.60 -37.08 -21.08
CA LYS A 402 -29.57 -36.15 -21.68
C LYS A 402 -29.46 -34.77 -21.04
N PRO A 403 -29.72 -33.68 -21.79
CA PRO A 403 -29.67 -32.32 -21.22
C PRO A 403 -30.81 -32.09 -20.24
N PHE A 404 -30.51 -31.40 -19.16
CA PHE A 404 -31.43 -31.01 -18.09
C PHE A 404 -32.38 -29.90 -18.57
N ASP A 405 -33.69 -30.24 -18.62
CA ASP A 405 -34.84 -29.36 -18.69
C ASP A 405 -35.20 -28.87 -17.28
N TRP A 406 -34.96 -27.59 -16.95
CA TRP A 406 -35.69 -26.93 -15.87
C TRP A 406 -35.80 -25.41 -16.11
N ILE A 407 -36.73 -25.06 -16.97
CA ILE A 407 -37.43 -23.78 -16.95
C ILE A 407 -38.90 -24.11 -16.93
N ARG A 408 -39.53 -23.95 -15.77
CA ARG A 408 -40.93 -23.58 -15.49
C ARG A 408 -41.37 -24.12 -14.12
N ARG A 409 -41.45 -23.20 -13.14
CA ARG A 409 -42.73 -22.95 -12.42
C ARG A 409 -42.51 -21.91 -11.33
N LYS A 410 -43.26 -20.83 -11.53
CA LYS A 410 -43.87 -19.84 -10.64
C LYS A 410 -42.96 -19.00 -9.79
#